data_4261ab2bf626e09d562aab2db674d575
#
_entry.id   4261ab2bf626e09d562aab2db674d575
#
_cell.length_a   1.000
_cell.length_b   1.000
_cell.length_c   1.000
_cell.angle_alpha   90.00
_cell.angle_beta   90.00
_cell.angle_gamma   90.00
#
_symmetry.space_group_name_H-M   'P 1'
#
loop_
_entity.id
_entity.type
_entity.pdbx_description
1 polymer ?
#
loop_
_entity_poly.entity_id
_entity_poly.type
_entity_poly.pdbx_seq_one_letter_code
_entity_poly.pdbx_strand_id
1 'polypeptide(L)'
;MKRFLMMMALIGLVGNWNSTLTAQLVSPDSLYLNEDLPEINIVAVKPLIKAEADKTTYSIAEDPDSRTYTLLEMLRKVPLVTVDGEDNVKVNGQSSFKIYMNGRPSNMFSNNPKEVLRSIPASM
;
A
#
# COMPACT_ATOMS: atom_id res chain seq x y z
N MET A 1 -93.52 -10.84 3.59
CA MET A 1 -92.74 -9.58 3.35
C MET A 1 -91.72 -9.25 4.43
N LYS A 2 -91.94 -9.59 5.66
CA LYS A 2 -90.94 -9.31 6.74
C LYS A 2 -89.65 -10.11 6.70
N ARG A 3 -89.61 -11.27 6.06
CA ARG A 3 -88.42 -12.13 5.91
C ARG A 3 -87.45 -11.67 4.78
N PHE A 4 -87.99 -10.92 3.83
CA PHE A 4 -87.18 -10.43 2.68
C PHE A 4 -86.39 -9.18 3.07
N LEU A 5 -86.93 -8.35 3.98
CA LEU A 5 -86.26 -7.17 4.48
C LEU A 5 -85.07 -7.50 5.40
N MET A 6 -85.17 -8.63 6.13
CA MET A 6 -84.10 -9.04 7.05
C MET A 6 -82.87 -9.66 6.29
N MET A 7 -83.11 -10.18 5.07
CA MET A 7 -82.06 -10.76 4.26
C MET A 7 -81.25 -9.68 3.52
N MET A 8 -81.89 -8.52 3.24
CA MET A 8 -81.18 -7.40 2.62
C MET A 8 -80.28 -6.63 3.60
N ALA A 9 -80.58 -6.66 4.90
CA ALA A 9 -79.74 -6.04 5.90
C ALA A 9 -78.42 -6.76 6.19
N LEU A 10 -78.35 -8.07 5.84
CA LEU A 10 -77.15 -8.89 6.08
C LEU A 10 -76.10 -8.76 4.99
N ILE A 11 -76.48 -8.32 3.77
CA ILE A 11 -75.58 -8.16 2.61
C ILE A 11 -74.80 -6.82 2.68
N GLY A 12 -75.31 -5.85 3.44
CA GLY A 12 -74.66 -4.51 3.60
C GLY A 12 -73.44 -4.49 4.54
N LEU A 13 -73.17 -5.56 5.30
CA LEU A 13 -72.13 -5.56 6.32
C LEU A 13 -70.81 -6.22 5.90
N VAL A 14 -70.70 -6.72 4.67
CA VAL A 14 -69.53 -7.47 4.21
C VAL A 14 -68.65 -6.64 3.25
N GLY A 15 -69.02 -5.40 3.03
CA GLY A 15 -68.42 -4.59 1.95
C GLY A 15 -67.49 -3.47 2.38
N ASN A 16 -66.65 -3.61 3.39
CA ASN A 16 -65.67 -2.55 3.65
C ASN A 16 -64.42 -3.05 4.37
N TRP A 17 -63.86 -4.13 3.87
CA TRP A 17 -62.45 -4.41 4.20
C TRP A 17 -61.55 -3.99 3.04
N ASN A 18 -61.46 -2.68 2.82
CA ASN A 18 -60.33 -2.09 2.14
C ASN A 18 -59.21 -1.91 3.18
N SER A 19 -58.53 -2.98 3.52
CA SER A 19 -57.20 -2.90 4.10
C SER A 19 -56.27 -2.45 3.00
N THR A 20 -56.10 -1.15 2.83
CA THR A 20 -54.94 -0.60 2.15
C THR A 20 -53.74 -0.98 2.97
N LEU A 21 -53.07 -2.06 2.59
CA LEU A 21 -51.69 -2.31 2.98
C LEU A 21 -50.85 -1.19 2.34
N THR A 22 -50.71 -0.09 3.06
CA THR A 22 -49.62 0.82 2.79
C THR A 22 -48.37 0.11 3.22
N ALA A 23 -47.74 -0.57 2.26
CA ALA A 23 -46.33 -0.92 2.41
C ALA A 23 -45.58 0.41 2.59
N GLN A 24 -45.26 0.72 3.85
CA GLN A 24 -44.24 1.72 4.14
C GLN A 24 -42.95 1.17 3.49
N LEU A 25 -42.66 1.65 2.30
CA LEU A 25 -41.33 1.65 1.77
C LEU A 25 -40.49 2.42 2.78
N VAL A 26 -39.89 1.69 3.71
CA VAL A 26 -38.76 2.19 4.47
C VAL A 26 -37.73 2.60 3.41
N SER A 27 -37.69 3.90 3.16
CA SER A 27 -36.68 4.49 2.31
C SER A 27 -35.34 4.08 2.89
N PRO A 28 -34.46 3.40 2.13
CA PRO A 28 -33.13 3.01 2.61
C PRO A 28 -32.20 4.21 2.79
N ASP A 29 -32.76 5.42 2.71
CA ASP A 29 -32.02 6.68 2.61
C ASP A 29 -31.56 7.26 3.96
N SER A 30 -31.89 6.62 5.06
CA SER A 30 -31.50 7.13 6.38
C SER A 30 -30.31 6.40 7.01
N LEU A 31 -29.62 5.55 6.25
CA LEU A 31 -28.39 4.88 6.69
C LEU A 31 -27.11 5.41 6.01
N TYR A 32 -27.20 6.54 5.35
CA TYR A 32 -25.97 7.30 5.11
C TYR A 32 -25.59 7.97 6.43
N LEU A 33 -25.02 7.19 7.32
CA LEU A 33 -24.05 7.72 8.25
C LEU A 33 -23.03 8.41 7.36
N ASN A 34 -23.09 9.74 7.31
CA ASN A 34 -21.95 10.55 6.94
C ASN A 34 -20.89 10.33 8.01
N GLU A 35 -20.35 9.13 8.06
CA GLU A 35 -19.06 8.91 8.63
C GLU A 35 -18.14 9.56 7.60
N ASP A 36 -17.69 10.78 7.90
CA ASP A 36 -16.57 11.40 7.25
C ASP A 36 -15.40 10.40 7.43
N LEU A 37 -15.33 9.45 6.50
CA LEU A 37 -14.17 8.57 6.40
C LEU A 37 -12.98 9.51 6.22
N PRO A 38 -12.04 9.53 7.14
CA PRO A 38 -10.85 10.34 6.96
C PRO A 38 -10.28 9.97 5.60
N GLU A 39 -10.13 10.97 4.74
CA GLU A 39 -9.52 10.82 3.43
C GLU A 39 -8.16 10.14 3.66
N ILE A 40 -8.12 8.84 3.39
CA ILE A 40 -6.87 8.07 3.48
C ILE A 40 -6.05 8.56 2.31
N ASN A 41 -5.21 9.53 2.58
CA ASN A 41 -4.23 10.01 1.63
C ASN A 41 -3.21 8.88 1.44
N ILE A 42 -3.48 7.97 0.49
CA ILE A 42 -2.57 6.91 0.12
C ILE A 42 -1.41 7.59 -0.61
N VAL A 43 -0.44 8.05 0.15
CA VAL A 43 0.85 8.44 -0.40
C VAL A 43 1.44 7.16 -0.98
N ALA A 44 1.50 7.06 -2.30
CA ALA A 44 2.15 5.96 -2.97
C ALA A 44 3.64 5.97 -2.57
N VAL A 45 4.00 5.12 -1.60
CA VAL A 45 5.39 4.94 -1.19
C VAL A 45 6.09 4.25 -2.35
N LYS A 46 7.04 4.95 -2.97
CA LYS A 46 7.87 4.34 -4.01
C LYS A 46 8.63 3.17 -3.41
N PRO A 47 8.66 2.01 -4.06
CA PRO A 47 9.39 0.87 -3.54
C PRO A 47 10.89 1.18 -3.51
N LEU A 48 11.53 0.94 -2.36
CA LEU A 48 12.98 1.12 -2.18
C LEU A 48 13.79 0.17 -3.07
N ILE A 49 13.23 -0.99 -3.35
CA ILE A 49 13.88 -2.05 -4.11
C ILE A 49 13.07 -2.33 -5.37
N LYS A 50 13.74 -2.32 -6.52
CA LYS A 50 13.23 -2.79 -7.80
C LYS A 50 14.11 -3.95 -8.26
N ALA A 51 13.57 -5.16 -8.32
CA ALA A 51 14.24 -6.32 -8.89
C ALA A 51 13.75 -6.52 -10.33
N GLU A 52 14.68 -6.51 -11.28
CA GLU A 52 14.47 -6.83 -12.68
C GLU A 52 15.23 -8.14 -12.99
N ALA A 53 15.01 -8.73 -14.16
CA ALA A 53 15.61 -10.03 -14.49
C ALA A 53 17.16 -10.01 -14.51
N ASP A 54 17.74 -8.88 -14.85
CA ASP A 54 19.19 -8.68 -15.04
C ASP A 54 19.84 -7.75 -14.01
N LYS A 55 19.02 -7.00 -13.24
CA LYS A 55 19.54 -6.03 -12.27
C LYS A 55 18.60 -5.82 -11.09
N THR A 56 19.19 -5.42 -9.98
CA THR A 56 18.45 -4.93 -8.81
C THR A 56 18.81 -3.47 -8.57
N THR A 57 17.79 -2.64 -8.46
CA THR A 57 17.94 -1.21 -8.17
C THR A 57 17.48 -0.93 -6.74
N TYR A 58 18.31 -0.23 -5.99
CA TYR A 58 17.98 0.26 -4.64
C TYR A 58 17.95 1.79 -4.65
N SER A 59 16.83 2.38 -4.24
CA SER A 59 16.63 3.83 -4.25
C SER A 59 17.06 4.44 -2.91
N ILE A 60 18.34 4.78 -2.78
CA ILE A 60 18.89 5.35 -1.53
C ILE A 60 18.19 6.68 -1.17
N ALA A 61 17.86 7.50 -2.14
CA ALA A 61 17.23 8.80 -1.92
C ALA A 61 15.86 8.71 -1.22
N GLU A 62 15.15 7.60 -1.40
CA GLU A 62 13.83 7.35 -0.79
C GLU A 62 13.95 6.68 0.61
N ASP A 63 15.15 6.22 0.98
CA ASP A 63 15.39 5.60 2.29
C ASP A 63 15.67 6.69 3.34
N PRO A 64 14.88 6.78 4.42
CA PRO A 64 15.08 7.78 5.46
C PRO A 64 16.45 7.70 6.14
N ASP A 65 17.05 6.51 6.19
CA ASP A 65 18.36 6.29 6.82
C ASP A 65 19.52 6.84 6.00
N SER A 66 19.29 7.15 4.71
CA SER A 66 20.31 7.72 3.82
C SER A 66 20.92 9.05 4.35
N ARG A 67 20.18 9.76 5.20
CA ARG A 67 20.64 11.02 5.79
C ARG A 67 21.67 10.86 6.90
N THR A 68 21.69 9.68 7.53
CA THR A 68 22.50 9.41 8.73
C THR A 68 23.61 8.42 8.45
N TYR A 69 23.39 7.50 7.51
CA TYR A 69 24.29 6.40 7.24
C TYR A 69 25.31 6.74 6.16
N THR A 70 26.44 6.02 6.22
CA THR A 70 27.43 6.02 5.14
C THR A 70 26.98 5.11 4.00
N LEU A 71 27.62 5.25 2.85
CA LEU A 71 27.31 4.40 1.70
C LEU A 71 27.56 2.91 2.02
N LEU A 72 28.59 2.60 2.82
CA LEU A 72 28.89 1.24 3.25
C LEU A 72 27.75 0.64 4.09
N GLU A 73 27.19 1.42 5.03
CA GLU A 73 26.08 0.97 5.87
C GLU A 73 24.81 0.75 5.05
N MET A 74 24.55 1.60 4.07
CA MET A 74 23.41 1.44 3.17
C MET A 74 23.53 0.20 2.29
N LEU A 75 24.75 -0.22 1.91
CA LEU A 75 24.95 -1.45 1.16
C LEU A 75 24.49 -2.70 1.90
N ARG A 76 24.43 -2.70 3.22
CA ARG A 76 23.86 -3.79 4.03
C ARG A 76 22.37 -4.01 3.80
N LYS A 77 21.67 -3.01 3.32
CA LYS A 77 20.24 -3.05 2.97
C LYS A 77 19.99 -3.49 1.52
N VAL A 78 21.01 -3.47 0.69
CA VAL A 78 20.89 -3.81 -0.73
C VAL A 78 20.81 -5.34 -0.89
N PRO A 79 19.78 -5.87 -1.56
CA PRO A 79 19.70 -7.29 -1.83
C PRO A 79 20.94 -7.82 -2.57
N LEU A 80 21.33 -9.05 -2.27
CA LEU A 80 22.50 -9.74 -2.87
C LEU A 80 23.86 -9.11 -2.51
N VAL A 81 23.89 -8.07 -1.70
CA VAL A 81 25.12 -7.49 -1.14
C VAL A 81 25.25 -7.91 0.31
N THR A 82 26.41 -8.37 0.69
CA THR A 82 26.74 -8.72 2.07
C THR A 82 27.98 -7.94 2.50
N VAL A 83 27.93 -7.32 3.66
CA VAL A 83 29.06 -6.64 4.30
C VAL A 83 29.39 -7.41 5.57
N ASP A 84 30.58 -7.95 5.67
CA ASP A 84 31.02 -8.71 6.84
C ASP A 84 31.45 -7.80 8.00
N GLY A 85 31.84 -8.41 9.15
CA GLY A 85 32.27 -7.65 10.31
C GLY A 85 33.55 -6.85 10.17
N GLU A 86 34.31 -7.12 9.13
CA GLU A 86 35.54 -6.39 8.76
C GLU A 86 35.30 -5.35 7.65
N ASP A 87 34.04 -5.07 7.33
CA ASP A 87 33.61 -4.15 6.28
C ASP A 87 33.99 -4.58 4.84
N ASN A 88 34.24 -5.88 4.62
CA ASN A 88 34.42 -6.38 3.28
C ASN A 88 33.08 -6.61 2.60
N VAL A 89 32.96 -6.08 1.40
CA VAL A 89 31.75 -6.17 0.59
C VAL A 89 31.82 -7.39 -0.32
N LYS A 90 30.74 -8.16 -0.37
CA LYS A 90 30.54 -9.27 -1.30
C LYS A 90 29.24 -9.08 -2.07
N VAL A 91 29.28 -9.28 -3.36
CA VAL A 91 28.12 -9.22 -4.25
C VAL A 91 27.84 -10.62 -4.76
N ASN A 92 26.62 -11.14 -4.53
CA ASN A 92 26.29 -12.55 -4.84
C ASN A 92 27.28 -13.56 -4.22
N GLY A 93 27.81 -13.26 -3.02
CA GLY A 93 28.81 -14.11 -2.35
C GLY A 93 30.24 -13.98 -2.89
N GLN A 94 30.47 -13.16 -3.93
CA GLN A 94 31.78 -12.97 -4.54
C GLN A 94 32.41 -11.66 -4.08
N SER A 95 33.69 -11.69 -3.74
CA SER A 95 34.47 -10.50 -3.38
C SER A 95 35.05 -9.77 -4.63
N SER A 96 35.01 -10.40 -5.79
CA SER A 96 35.49 -9.82 -7.06
C SER A 96 34.31 -9.17 -7.78
N PHE A 97 34.18 -7.86 -7.69
CA PHE A 97 33.19 -7.05 -8.39
C PHE A 97 33.79 -5.73 -8.83
N LYS A 98 33.12 -5.04 -9.76
CA LYS A 98 33.56 -3.73 -10.26
C LYS A 98 32.53 -2.69 -9.88
N ILE A 99 33.00 -1.54 -9.40
CA ILE A 99 32.15 -0.41 -9.08
C ILE A 99 32.20 0.61 -10.21
N TYR A 100 31.03 1.00 -10.67
CA TYR A 100 30.84 2.01 -11.68
C TYR A 100 30.19 3.24 -11.05
N MET A 101 30.69 4.43 -11.35
CA MET A 101 30.05 5.69 -11.01
C MET A 101 29.67 6.40 -12.31
N ASN A 102 28.41 6.78 -12.42
CA ASN A 102 27.87 7.43 -13.63
C ASN A 102 28.19 6.66 -14.93
N GLY A 103 28.13 5.32 -14.86
CA GLY A 103 28.40 4.44 -16.01
C GLY A 103 29.87 4.24 -16.35
N ARG A 104 30.81 4.78 -15.57
CA ARG A 104 32.25 4.64 -15.77
C ARG A 104 32.88 3.82 -14.64
N PRO A 105 33.81 2.90 -14.95
CA PRO A 105 34.52 2.18 -13.89
C PRO A 105 35.34 3.18 -13.06
N SER A 106 35.20 3.07 -11.73
CA SER A 106 35.90 3.96 -10.82
C SER A 106 37.13 3.30 -10.23
N ASN A 107 38.29 3.82 -10.57
CA ASN A 107 39.59 3.35 -10.02
C ASN A 107 39.73 3.66 -8.52
N MET A 108 38.97 4.64 -8.00
CA MET A 108 38.97 4.99 -6.59
C MET A 108 38.55 3.80 -5.71
N PHE A 109 37.59 3.00 -6.17
CA PHE A 109 37.12 1.81 -5.45
C PHE A 109 37.96 0.56 -5.73
N SER A 110 38.87 0.58 -6.71
CA SER A 110 39.67 -0.61 -7.08
C SER A 110 40.73 -0.95 -6.04
N ASN A 111 41.31 0.05 -5.38
CA ASN A 111 42.40 -0.13 -4.44
C ASN A 111 41.93 -0.32 -2.99
N ASN A 112 40.95 0.43 -2.55
CA ASN A 112 40.43 0.39 -1.17
C ASN A 112 38.91 0.65 -1.16
N PRO A 113 38.09 -0.31 -1.62
CA PRO A 113 36.65 -0.09 -1.74
C PRO A 113 35.98 0.21 -0.38
N LYS A 114 36.41 -0.44 0.70
CA LYS A 114 35.80 -0.27 2.02
C LYS A 114 36.03 1.12 2.60
N GLU A 115 37.24 1.64 2.53
CA GLU A 115 37.56 2.97 3.05
C GLU A 115 36.81 4.07 2.31
N VAL A 116 36.74 3.95 1.00
CA VAL A 116 36.00 4.90 0.16
C VAL A 116 34.50 4.84 0.45
N LEU A 117 33.91 3.64 0.51
CA LEU A 117 32.49 3.47 0.82
C LEU A 117 32.11 3.96 2.22
N ARG A 118 33.02 3.88 3.18
CA ARG A 118 32.84 4.37 4.54
C ARG A 118 32.94 5.89 4.63
N SER A 119 33.74 6.51 3.78
CA SER A 119 33.96 7.97 3.79
C SER A 119 32.86 8.76 3.07
N ILE A 120 32.06 8.10 2.23
CA ILE A 120 31.01 8.74 1.45
C ILE A 120 29.68 8.68 2.22
N PRO A 121 29.04 9.83 2.53
CA PRO A 121 27.69 9.84 3.09
C PRO A 121 26.69 9.37 2.04
N ALA A 122 25.68 8.63 2.48
CA ALA A 122 24.70 8.06 1.55
C ALA A 122 23.74 9.10 0.95
N SER A 123 23.71 10.30 1.52
CA SER A 123 22.84 11.41 1.08
C SER A 123 23.40 12.22 -0.09
N MET A 124 24.53 11.84 -0.67
CA MET A 124 25.14 12.55 -1.80
C MET A 124 24.35 12.41 -3.10
#